data_95416fb19fa69e2c6b0904f56c9f90d6
#
_entry.id   95416fb19fa69e2c6b0904f56c9f90d6
#
_cell.length_a   1.000
_cell.length_b   1.000
_cell.length_c   1.000
_cell.angle_alpha   90.00
_cell.angle_beta   90.00
_cell.angle_gamma   90.00
#
_symmetry.space_group_name_H-M   'P 1'
#
loop_
_entity.id
_entity.type
_entity.pdbx_description
1 polymer ?
#
loop_
_entity_poly.entity_id
_entity_poly.type
_entity_poly.pdbx_seq_one_letter_code
_entity_poly.pdbx_strand_id
1 'polypeptide(L)'
;MFGILNINGIALDKQKLEEYIEKFASDNSVTKNSDIQTYPINDMLKNFEFITRVYNLLNEHVKLKINIHPAGEWLLDNYYIIEENVKSVQKELSLNKYKNLVGISNGIYNGYARIYVLAYEILAFTENNVDNYNLNYILQAYQKKKSLSMEEIWNINIFLKIGLIENIARVCEKIYSSQIQKYRAENIYERLVENKNKNELICSQNNKIQTAKIGYGELKYPFIEYLSYKLKKAGRKARNFFDVLEEQVNRSGTTISEVIKKEHYDIALKKLSMANSITTLKRLARMNFLEIFEDVNGVEEILKKDPAGIYEKMDFETKEYYRNVISEISKKTKISELYIAQKALELSQKGNNPKTSHIGYYLISEGKNNLYKIIGYKNNEVNKSLKAKIYVYGISAVSLIITLALMKNYYEMHLFISIILSIFLFIPVSEIVVQCTQYILGKIVKPKILPKMDYSEGIPEEESTFVVVPTIIDSEKKVEEIIHKLEVYYLANRSDNLYFALLGDCTTTKNEVEEIDAKLIEKGKELVDKLNEKYNNFRCRYRFKLRNCTKTNRNNGTYTK
;
A
#
# COMPACT_ATOMS: atom_id res chain seq x y z
N MET A 1 -23.63 13.50 -9.62
CA MET A 1 -22.30 14.10 -9.48
C MET A 1 -21.26 13.03 -9.71
N PHE A 2 -21.27 12.42 -10.86
CA PHE A 2 -20.36 11.33 -11.17
C PHE A 2 -19.28 11.88 -12.09
N GLY A 3 -18.04 11.43 -11.93
CA GLY A 3 -16.89 11.91 -12.68
C GLY A 3 -17.08 11.77 -14.21
N ILE A 4 -16.22 12.45 -14.95
CA ILE A 4 -16.22 12.48 -16.41
C ILE A 4 -15.94 11.07 -17.02
N LEU A 5 -15.45 10.16 -16.19
CA LEU A 5 -15.02 8.83 -16.59
C LEU A 5 -16.23 7.88 -16.72
N ASN A 6 -16.43 7.32 -17.88
CA ASN A 6 -17.57 6.43 -18.17
C ASN A 6 -17.18 4.96 -17.85
N ILE A 7 -17.73 4.40 -16.77
CA ILE A 7 -17.48 2.99 -16.37
C ILE A 7 -18.42 2.01 -17.11
N ASN A 8 -19.23 2.47 -18.05
CA ASN A 8 -20.20 1.62 -18.77
C ASN A 8 -19.59 1.04 -20.08
N GLY A 9 -18.35 0.55 -20.02
CA GLY A 9 -17.76 -0.21 -21.13
C GLY A 9 -18.46 -1.57 -21.29
N ILE A 10 -18.43 -2.10 -22.50
CA ILE A 10 -18.78 -3.50 -22.79
C ILE A 10 -17.50 -4.31 -22.56
N ALA A 11 -17.60 -5.43 -21.84
CA ALA A 11 -16.45 -6.33 -21.67
C ALA A 11 -15.86 -6.70 -23.04
N LEU A 12 -14.57 -6.49 -23.16
CA LEU A 12 -13.81 -6.86 -24.35
C LEU A 12 -13.18 -8.24 -24.16
N ASP A 13 -13.07 -8.99 -25.23
CA ASP A 13 -12.24 -10.19 -25.22
C ASP A 13 -10.77 -9.81 -25.02
N LYS A 14 -9.96 -10.77 -24.62
CA LYS A 14 -8.57 -10.55 -24.20
C LYS A 14 -7.74 -9.81 -25.27
N GLN A 15 -7.85 -10.21 -26.52
CA GLN A 15 -7.06 -9.62 -27.62
C GLN A 15 -7.47 -8.18 -27.90
N LYS A 16 -8.79 -7.93 -27.98
CA LYS A 16 -9.30 -6.56 -28.20
C LYS A 16 -9.00 -5.64 -27.02
N LEU A 17 -9.01 -6.17 -25.80
CA LEU A 17 -8.62 -5.41 -24.61
C LEU A 17 -7.15 -5.00 -24.67
N GLU A 18 -6.27 -5.90 -25.09
CA GLU A 18 -4.84 -5.60 -25.27
C GLU A 18 -4.63 -4.49 -26.32
N GLU A 19 -5.21 -4.64 -27.49
CA GLU A 19 -5.13 -3.66 -28.58
C GLU A 19 -5.66 -2.29 -28.14
N TYR A 20 -6.78 -2.28 -27.39
CA TYR A 20 -7.35 -1.06 -26.85
C TYR A 20 -6.39 -0.38 -25.85
N ILE A 21 -5.83 -1.13 -24.91
CA ILE A 21 -4.92 -0.60 -23.87
C ILE A 21 -3.61 -0.10 -24.50
N GLU A 22 -3.08 -0.80 -25.49
CA GLU A 22 -1.89 -0.34 -26.22
C GLU A 22 -2.17 0.97 -26.98
N LYS A 23 -3.34 1.08 -27.63
CA LYS A 23 -3.79 2.31 -28.28
C LYS A 23 -3.99 3.43 -27.25
N PHE A 24 -4.69 3.16 -26.16
CA PHE A 24 -4.87 4.12 -25.06
C PHE A 24 -3.54 4.65 -24.52
N ALA A 25 -2.54 3.78 -24.34
CA ALA A 25 -1.20 4.18 -23.92
C ALA A 25 -0.51 5.09 -24.97
N SER A 26 -0.71 4.82 -26.27
CA SER A 26 -0.08 5.59 -27.34
C SER A 26 -0.70 6.98 -27.50
N ASP A 27 -2.03 7.08 -27.44
CA ASP A 27 -2.79 8.29 -27.74
C ASP A 27 -2.68 9.38 -26.66
N ASN A 28 -2.45 8.99 -25.41
CA ASN A 28 -2.39 9.91 -24.28
C ASN A 28 -0.97 10.43 -24.04
N SER A 29 -0.74 11.72 -24.25
CA SER A 29 0.51 12.39 -23.89
C SER A 29 0.60 12.55 -22.37
N VAL A 30 1.78 12.31 -21.80
CA VAL A 30 2.00 12.36 -20.36
C VAL A 30 3.04 13.40 -19.98
N THR A 31 2.84 14.09 -18.85
CA THR A 31 3.81 15.03 -18.28
C THR A 31 4.02 14.76 -16.80
N LYS A 32 5.26 14.90 -16.34
CA LYS A 32 5.61 14.78 -14.90
C LYS A 32 5.24 16.04 -14.07
N ASN A 33 4.92 17.13 -14.70
CA ASN A 33 4.60 18.44 -14.07
C ASN A 33 3.20 18.90 -14.47
N SER A 34 2.26 18.00 -14.71
CA SER A 34 0.89 18.39 -14.98
C SER A 34 0.29 18.98 -13.69
N ASP A 35 -0.35 20.15 -13.80
CA ASP A 35 -1.24 20.65 -12.78
C ASP A 35 -2.43 19.71 -12.66
N ILE A 36 -2.24 18.63 -11.89
CA ILE A 36 -3.31 17.70 -11.58
C ILE A 36 -4.35 18.48 -10.76
N GLN A 37 -5.45 18.84 -11.41
CA GLN A 37 -6.47 19.71 -10.85
C GLN A 37 -7.49 18.97 -9.99
N THR A 38 -7.65 17.66 -10.21
CA THR A 38 -8.69 16.86 -9.56
C THR A 38 -8.11 15.98 -8.47
N TYR A 39 -8.68 16.03 -7.27
CA TYR A 39 -8.34 15.14 -6.18
C TYR A 39 -9.51 14.19 -5.90
N PRO A 40 -9.42 12.91 -6.28
CA PRO A 40 -10.58 12.01 -6.35
C PRO A 40 -11.15 11.61 -4.99
N ILE A 41 -10.42 11.79 -3.89
CA ILE A 41 -10.91 11.41 -2.55
C ILE A 41 -12.16 12.20 -2.14
N ASN A 42 -12.23 13.50 -2.44
CA ASN A 42 -13.40 14.29 -2.07
C ASN A 42 -14.68 13.79 -2.74
N ASP A 43 -14.59 13.39 -4.00
CA ASP A 43 -15.74 12.85 -4.73
C ASP A 43 -16.05 11.42 -4.29
N MET A 44 -15.05 10.61 -3.98
CA MET A 44 -15.24 9.30 -3.35
C MET A 44 -15.99 9.41 -2.02
N LEU A 45 -15.67 10.40 -1.18
CA LEU A 45 -16.35 10.60 0.11
C LEU A 45 -17.80 11.02 -0.07
N LYS A 46 -18.11 11.90 -1.01
CA LYS A 46 -19.49 12.26 -1.38
C LYS A 46 -20.26 11.04 -1.89
N ASN A 47 -19.63 10.23 -2.71
CA ASN A 47 -20.20 8.98 -3.20
C ASN A 47 -20.50 8.00 -2.05
N PHE A 48 -19.56 7.87 -1.10
CA PHE A 48 -19.77 7.03 0.08
C PHE A 48 -20.88 7.54 0.99
N GLU A 49 -20.98 8.84 1.20
CA GLU A 49 -22.10 9.45 1.94
C GLU A 49 -23.44 9.14 1.26
N PHE A 50 -23.49 9.20 -0.06
CA PHE A 50 -24.70 8.82 -0.81
C PHE A 50 -25.01 7.32 -0.68
N ILE A 51 -24.03 6.44 -0.79
CA ILE A 51 -24.17 4.99 -0.57
C ILE A 51 -24.74 4.73 0.83
N THR A 52 -24.24 5.42 1.85
CA THR A 52 -24.71 5.30 3.24
C THR A 52 -26.17 5.71 3.38
N ARG A 53 -26.60 6.77 2.73
CA ARG A 53 -28.01 7.18 2.72
C ARG A 53 -28.91 6.13 2.08
N VAL A 54 -28.50 5.55 0.96
CA VAL A 54 -29.25 4.47 0.29
C VAL A 54 -29.28 3.20 1.16
N TYR A 55 -28.16 2.84 1.78
CA TYR A 55 -28.06 1.73 2.72
C TYR A 55 -29.08 1.88 3.88
N ASN A 56 -29.15 3.05 4.51
CA ASN A 56 -30.09 3.32 5.60
C ASN A 56 -31.54 3.23 5.13
N LEU A 57 -31.84 3.78 3.95
CA LEU A 57 -33.18 3.67 3.35
C LEU A 57 -33.61 2.21 3.11
N LEU A 58 -32.71 1.40 2.55
CA LEU A 58 -32.99 -0.01 2.29
C LEU A 58 -33.15 -0.80 3.59
N ASN A 59 -32.39 -0.50 4.65
CA ASN A 59 -32.60 -1.11 5.97
C ASN A 59 -33.99 -0.79 6.55
N GLU A 60 -34.48 0.44 6.38
CA GLU A 60 -35.84 0.79 6.80
C GLU A 60 -36.89 0.04 5.99
N HIS A 61 -36.66 -0.12 4.67
CA HIS A 61 -37.56 -0.91 3.82
C HIS A 61 -37.66 -2.38 4.28
N VAL A 62 -36.52 -2.98 4.62
CA VAL A 62 -36.51 -4.36 5.15
C VAL A 62 -37.30 -4.47 6.45
N LYS A 63 -37.13 -3.51 7.37
CA LYS A 63 -37.92 -3.47 8.63
C LYS A 63 -39.44 -3.35 8.38
N LEU A 64 -39.81 -2.58 7.37
CA LEU A 64 -41.22 -2.38 6.97
C LEU A 64 -41.74 -3.48 6.04
N LYS A 65 -40.95 -4.53 5.76
CA LYS A 65 -41.27 -5.63 4.83
C LYS A 65 -41.60 -5.15 3.40
N ILE A 66 -40.99 -4.06 2.97
CA ILE A 66 -41.11 -3.56 1.62
C ILE A 66 -40.06 -4.30 0.76
N ASN A 67 -40.45 -4.78 -0.40
CA ASN A 67 -39.54 -5.46 -1.32
C ASN A 67 -38.46 -4.49 -1.80
N ILE A 68 -37.20 -4.89 -1.63
CA ILE A 68 -36.05 -4.14 -2.07
C ILE A 68 -35.53 -4.65 -3.44
N HIS A 69 -34.77 -3.82 -4.10
CA HIS A 69 -34.11 -4.17 -5.36
C HIS A 69 -33.03 -5.22 -5.11
N PRO A 70 -32.89 -6.29 -5.96
CA PRO A 70 -31.90 -7.36 -5.75
C PRO A 70 -30.43 -6.90 -5.64
N ALA A 71 -30.06 -5.79 -6.29
CA ALA A 71 -28.74 -5.17 -6.10
C ALA A 71 -28.61 -4.51 -4.71
N GLY A 72 -29.74 -4.11 -4.08
CA GLY A 72 -29.77 -3.55 -2.73
C GLY A 72 -29.48 -4.60 -1.66
N GLU A 73 -29.86 -5.87 -1.87
CA GLU A 73 -29.52 -6.98 -0.97
C GLU A 73 -27.99 -7.14 -0.88
N TRP A 74 -27.30 -7.10 -2.01
CA TRP A 74 -25.83 -7.12 -2.05
C TRP A 74 -25.20 -5.97 -1.26
N LEU A 75 -25.77 -4.77 -1.36
CA LEU A 75 -25.32 -3.61 -0.60
C LEU A 75 -25.51 -3.83 0.91
N LEU A 76 -26.68 -4.30 1.33
CA LEU A 76 -26.99 -4.54 2.75
C LEU A 76 -26.04 -5.56 3.37
N ASP A 77 -25.81 -6.67 2.69
CA ASP A 77 -25.00 -7.77 3.20
C ASP A 77 -23.49 -7.44 3.27
N ASN A 78 -23.03 -6.49 2.46
CA ASN A 78 -21.59 -6.24 2.27
C ASN A 78 -21.19 -4.78 2.52
N TYR A 79 -22.02 -3.96 3.14
CA TYR A 79 -21.73 -2.55 3.38
C TYR A 79 -20.40 -2.31 4.13
N TYR A 80 -20.08 -3.18 5.08
CA TYR A 80 -18.83 -3.11 5.85
C TYR A 80 -17.58 -3.18 4.98
N ILE A 81 -17.61 -3.95 3.87
CA ILE A 81 -16.48 -4.03 2.91
C ILE A 81 -16.24 -2.67 2.25
N ILE A 82 -17.32 -1.99 1.89
CA ILE A 82 -17.22 -0.67 1.25
C ILE A 82 -16.62 0.34 2.24
N GLU A 83 -17.13 0.37 3.47
CA GLU A 83 -16.64 1.25 4.53
C GLU A 83 -15.15 1.02 4.85
N GLU A 84 -14.72 -0.23 4.95
CA GLU A 84 -13.32 -0.60 5.20
C GLU A 84 -12.40 -0.10 4.08
N ASN A 85 -12.80 -0.31 2.81
CA ASN A 85 -12.00 0.15 1.67
C ASN A 85 -11.97 1.67 1.56
N VAL A 86 -13.03 2.41 1.89
CA VAL A 86 -13.01 3.87 1.97
C VAL A 86 -12.00 4.35 3.00
N LYS A 87 -11.99 3.75 4.20
CA LYS A 87 -11.02 4.08 5.26
C LYS A 87 -9.57 3.77 4.84
N SER A 88 -9.35 2.64 4.15
CA SER A 88 -8.04 2.26 3.60
C SER A 88 -7.54 3.31 2.59
N VAL A 89 -8.37 3.70 1.62
CA VAL A 89 -8.02 4.70 0.61
C VAL A 89 -7.68 6.05 1.24
N GLN A 90 -8.47 6.51 2.23
CA GLN A 90 -8.20 7.78 2.92
C GLN A 90 -6.84 7.79 3.63
N LYS A 91 -6.45 6.64 4.20
CA LYS A 91 -5.16 6.49 4.90
C LYS A 91 -3.98 6.43 3.93
N GLU A 92 -4.15 5.79 2.78
CA GLU A 92 -3.07 5.46 1.86
C GLU A 92 -2.77 6.59 0.86
N LEU A 93 -3.79 7.33 0.39
CA LEU A 93 -3.65 8.39 -0.61
C LEU A 93 -3.71 9.79 0.02
N SER A 94 -2.55 10.43 0.18
CA SER A 94 -2.49 11.84 0.54
C SER A 94 -2.50 12.75 -0.70
N LEU A 95 -2.92 14.01 -0.53
CA LEU A 95 -2.92 15.01 -1.61
C LEU A 95 -1.53 15.18 -2.23
N ASN A 96 -0.48 15.18 -1.42
CA ASN A 96 0.90 15.32 -1.88
C ASN A 96 1.34 14.11 -2.72
N LYS A 97 0.97 12.88 -2.33
CA LYS A 97 1.23 11.69 -3.14
C LYS A 97 0.52 11.78 -4.49
N TYR A 98 -0.76 12.17 -4.50
CA TYR A 98 -1.52 12.28 -5.74
C TYR A 98 -0.95 13.32 -6.71
N LYS A 99 -0.58 14.50 -6.22
CA LYS A 99 0.01 15.57 -7.05
C LYS A 99 1.37 15.21 -7.67
N ASN A 100 2.08 14.27 -7.09
CA ASN A 100 3.38 13.81 -7.59
C ASN A 100 3.27 12.75 -8.69
N LEU A 101 2.07 12.24 -8.97
CA LEU A 101 1.85 11.24 -10.02
C LEU A 101 2.02 11.87 -11.42
N VAL A 102 2.24 11.01 -12.38
CA VAL A 102 2.30 11.42 -13.80
C VAL A 102 0.90 11.75 -14.27
N GLY A 103 0.70 12.93 -14.85
CA GLY A 103 -0.57 13.38 -15.39
C GLY A 103 -0.68 13.22 -16.89
N ILE A 104 -1.91 13.20 -17.41
CA ILE A 104 -2.22 13.28 -18.83
C ILE A 104 -2.32 14.75 -19.23
N SER A 105 -1.71 15.12 -20.38
CA SER A 105 -1.61 16.50 -20.83
C SER A 105 -2.41 16.79 -22.10
N ASN A 106 -3.17 15.83 -22.61
CA ASN A 106 -3.97 16.00 -23.83
C ASN A 106 -5.35 15.35 -23.71
N GLY A 107 -6.24 15.69 -24.65
CA GLY A 107 -7.56 15.10 -24.76
C GLY A 107 -8.50 15.38 -23.60
N ILE A 108 -9.53 14.54 -23.44
CA ILE A 108 -10.58 14.68 -22.41
C ILE A 108 -10.08 14.37 -21.01
N TYR A 109 -8.93 13.71 -20.89
CA TYR A 109 -8.31 13.31 -19.62
C TYR A 109 -7.23 14.28 -19.16
N ASN A 110 -7.10 15.44 -19.80
CA ASN A 110 -6.13 16.45 -19.40
C ASN A 110 -6.33 16.88 -17.94
N GLY A 111 -5.26 16.92 -17.16
CA GLY A 111 -5.28 17.27 -15.74
C GLY A 111 -5.64 16.12 -14.77
N TYR A 112 -5.82 14.90 -15.27
CA TYR A 112 -5.98 13.71 -14.44
C TYR A 112 -4.67 12.93 -14.29
N ALA A 113 -4.48 12.28 -13.15
CA ALA A 113 -3.38 11.32 -13.00
C ALA A 113 -3.58 10.14 -13.97
N ARG A 114 -2.54 9.80 -14.74
CA ARG A 114 -2.57 8.75 -15.74
C ARG A 114 -3.07 7.41 -15.18
N ILE A 115 -2.55 7.03 -14.03
CA ILE A 115 -2.91 5.76 -13.39
C ILE A 115 -4.37 5.75 -12.89
N TYR A 116 -4.92 6.90 -12.54
CA TYR A 116 -6.33 7.04 -12.18
C TYR A 116 -7.23 6.75 -13.38
N VAL A 117 -6.90 7.34 -14.53
CA VAL A 117 -7.66 7.09 -15.78
C VAL A 117 -7.53 5.63 -16.21
N LEU A 118 -6.31 5.07 -16.17
CA LEU A 118 -6.07 3.67 -16.50
C LEU A 118 -6.90 2.72 -15.64
N ALA A 119 -7.00 2.98 -14.33
CA ALA A 119 -7.84 2.19 -13.44
C ALA A 119 -9.32 2.19 -13.86
N TYR A 120 -9.83 3.32 -14.30
CA TYR A 120 -11.21 3.42 -14.78
C TYR A 120 -11.42 2.67 -16.10
N GLU A 121 -10.47 2.76 -17.03
CA GLU A 121 -10.55 1.99 -18.29
C GLU A 121 -10.51 0.47 -17.99
N ILE A 122 -9.68 0.03 -17.06
CA ILE A 122 -9.66 -1.37 -16.61
C ILE A 122 -11.05 -1.79 -16.11
N LEU A 123 -11.65 -1.01 -15.20
CA LEU A 123 -12.96 -1.31 -14.63
C LEU A 123 -14.08 -1.32 -15.69
N ALA A 124 -14.02 -0.38 -16.63
CA ALA A 124 -15.01 -0.28 -17.70
C ALA A 124 -15.02 -1.53 -18.60
N PHE A 125 -13.85 -1.99 -19.04
CA PHE A 125 -13.74 -3.11 -19.97
C PHE A 125 -13.65 -4.50 -19.33
N THR A 126 -13.57 -4.58 -18.00
CA THR A 126 -13.69 -5.82 -17.23
C THR A 126 -15.04 -5.97 -16.54
N GLU A 127 -16.00 -5.08 -16.79
CA GLU A 127 -17.31 -5.03 -16.08
C GLU A 127 -17.14 -5.03 -14.56
N ASN A 128 -16.15 -4.30 -14.07
CA ASN A 128 -15.75 -4.23 -12.66
C ASN A 128 -15.31 -5.58 -12.05
N ASN A 129 -14.97 -6.57 -12.86
CA ASN A 129 -14.47 -7.88 -12.41
C ASN A 129 -12.96 -7.99 -12.66
N VAL A 130 -12.17 -7.50 -11.70
CA VAL A 130 -10.71 -7.51 -11.76
C VAL A 130 -10.14 -8.63 -10.90
N ASP A 131 -9.19 -9.40 -11.44
CA ASP A 131 -8.40 -10.42 -10.76
C ASP A 131 -6.90 -10.26 -11.06
N ASN A 132 -6.05 -11.06 -10.40
CA ASN A 132 -4.59 -10.97 -10.58
C ASN A 132 -4.19 -11.16 -12.04
N TYR A 133 -4.82 -12.11 -12.73
CA TYR A 133 -4.45 -12.46 -14.08
C TYR A 133 -4.76 -11.34 -15.07
N ASN A 134 -6.01 -10.84 -15.06
CA ASN A 134 -6.40 -9.79 -16.00
C ASN A 134 -5.71 -8.46 -15.68
N LEU A 135 -5.49 -8.12 -14.40
CA LEU A 135 -4.78 -6.91 -14.01
C LEU A 135 -3.31 -6.94 -14.47
N ASN A 136 -2.60 -8.04 -14.21
CA ASN A 136 -1.21 -8.22 -14.64
C ASN A 136 -1.09 -8.10 -16.17
N TYR A 137 -1.95 -8.82 -16.90
CA TYR A 137 -1.98 -8.80 -18.34
C TYR A 137 -2.22 -7.39 -18.94
N ILE A 138 -3.18 -6.64 -18.40
CA ILE A 138 -3.50 -5.28 -18.85
C ILE A 138 -2.34 -4.32 -18.57
N LEU A 139 -1.73 -4.40 -17.38
CA LEU A 139 -0.60 -3.56 -17.04
C LEU A 139 0.62 -3.86 -17.90
N GLN A 140 0.88 -5.12 -18.22
CA GLN A 140 1.93 -5.50 -19.17
C GLN A 140 1.66 -4.96 -20.57
N ALA A 141 0.41 -5.06 -21.07
CA ALA A 141 0.02 -4.49 -22.36
C ALA A 141 0.26 -2.97 -22.41
N TYR A 142 -0.09 -2.24 -21.35
CA TYR A 142 0.19 -0.81 -21.25
C TYR A 142 1.69 -0.50 -21.30
N GLN A 143 2.49 -1.28 -20.57
CA GLN A 143 3.94 -1.10 -20.48
C GLN A 143 4.69 -1.34 -21.81
N LYS A 144 4.12 -2.12 -22.74
CA LYS A 144 4.70 -2.29 -24.09
C LYS A 144 4.84 -0.97 -24.85
N LYS A 145 3.97 0.01 -24.57
CA LYS A 145 3.97 1.32 -25.24
C LYS A 145 4.52 2.44 -24.37
N LYS A 146 4.15 2.47 -23.09
CA LYS A 146 4.61 3.51 -22.13
C LYS A 146 4.87 2.90 -20.76
N SER A 147 6.06 3.10 -20.25
CA SER A 147 6.41 2.64 -18.92
C SER A 147 5.61 3.39 -17.83
N LEU A 148 5.10 2.63 -16.88
CA LEU A 148 4.57 3.13 -15.62
C LEU A 148 5.72 3.31 -14.63
N SER A 149 5.67 4.35 -13.81
CA SER A 149 6.59 4.48 -12.68
C SER A 149 6.24 3.48 -11.58
N MET A 150 7.20 3.16 -10.72
CA MET A 150 6.95 2.28 -9.58
C MET A 150 5.84 2.80 -8.68
N GLU A 151 5.78 4.12 -8.45
CA GLU A 151 4.74 4.75 -7.65
C GLU A 151 3.33 4.58 -8.27
N GLU A 152 3.21 4.60 -9.60
CA GLU A 152 1.95 4.36 -10.29
C GLU A 152 1.49 2.91 -10.16
N ILE A 153 2.40 1.95 -10.34
CA ILE A 153 2.07 0.52 -10.20
C ILE A 153 1.59 0.21 -8.78
N TRP A 154 2.25 0.73 -7.73
CA TRP A 154 1.82 0.57 -6.35
C TRP A 154 0.45 1.20 -6.05
N ASN A 155 0.15 2.33 -6.68
CA ASN A 155 -1.10 3.05 -6.41
C ASN A 155 -2.30 2.57 -7.24
N ILE A 156 -2.13 1.66 -8.22
CA ILE A 156 -3.24 1.17 -9.06
C ILE A 156 -4.38 0.59 -8.21
N ASN A 157 -4.05 -0.15 -7.16
CA ASN A 157 -5.03 -0.72 -6.22
C ASN A 157 -5.94 0.36 -5.62
N ILE A 158 -5.37 1.49 -5.21
CA ILE A 158 -6.11 2.60 -4.60
C ILE A 158 -7.12 3.17 -5.60
N PHE A 159 -6.69 3.37 -6.86
CA PHE A 159 -7.56 3.94 -7.89
C PHE A 159 -8.63 2.96 -8.37
N LEU A 160 -8.34 1.66 -8.42
CA LEU A 160 -9.35 0.63 -8.64
C LEU A 160 -10.43 0.66 -7.54
N LYS A 161 -10.04 0.76 -6.26
CA LYS A 161 -10.99 0.89 -5.15
C LYS A 161 -11.86 2.15 -5.30
N ILE A 162 -11.28 3.30 -5.65
CA ILE A 162 -12.02 4.55 -5.87
C ILE A 162 -13.05 4.36 -6.99
N GLY A 163 -12.67 3.81 -8.13
CA GLY A 163 -13.56 3.56 -9.26
C GLY A 163 -14.69 2.58 -8.93
N LEU A 164 -14.42 1.53 -8.15
CA LEU A 164 -15.44 0.58 -7.70
C LEU A 164 -16.45 1.23 -6.75
N ILE A 165 -16.00 2.07 -5.82
CA ILE A 165 -16.87 2.82 -4.91
C ILE A 165 -17.76 3.79 -5.71
N GLU A 166 -17.21 4.45 -6.72
CA GLU A 166 -17.99 5.30 -7.62
C GLU A 166 -19.05 4.49 -8.40
N ASN A 167 -18.68 3.32 -8.93
CA ASN A 167 -19.65 2.45 -9.62
C ASN A 167 -20.77 1.98 -8.68
N ILE A 168 -20.45 1.60 -7.45
CA ILE A 168 -21.45 1.26 -6.43
C ILE A 168 -22.40 2.44 -6.19
N ALA A 169 -21.88 3.67 -6.09
CA ALA A 169 -22.71 4.86 -5.93
C ALA A 169 -23.65 5.09 -7.13
N ARG A 170 -23.17 4.87 -8.36
CA ARG A 170 -24.01 4.93 -9.57
C ARG A 170 -25.12 3.87 -9.58
N VAL A 171 -24.81 2.66 -9.13
CA VAL A 171 -25.84 1.60 -8.99
C VAL A 171 -26.85 1.99 -7.90
N CYS A 172 -26.38 2.55 -6.77
CA CYS A 172 -27.24 3.07 -5.71
C CYS A 172 -28.18 4.18 -6.21
N GLU A 173 -27.70 5.09 -7.06
CA GLU A 173 -28.54 6.13 -7.67
C GLU A 173 -29.64 5.53 -8.54
N LYS A 174 -29.32 4.52 -9.34
CA LYS A 174 -30.31 3.80 -10.17
C LYS A 174 -31.34 3.06 -9.30
N ILE A 175 -30.90 2.43 -8.19
CA ILE A 175 -31.80 1.79 -7.21
C ILE A 175 -32.74 2.82 -6.58
N TYR A 176 -32.19 3.94 -6.11
CA TYR A 176 -32.95 5.02 -5.49
C TYR A 176 -33.96 5.61 -6.46
N SER A 177 -33.56 5.89 -7.70
CA SER A 177 -34.45 6.38 -8.76
C SER A 177 -35.57 5.37 -9.08
N SER A 178 -35.25 4.08 -9.19
CA SER A 178 -36.24 3.02 -9.38
C SER A 178 -37.28 2.98 -8.23
N GLN A 179 -36.79 3.10 -7.00
CA GLN A 179 -37.69 3.11 -5.83
C GLN A 179 -38.62 4.31 -5.81
N ILE A 180 -38.14 5.50 -6.16
CA ILE A 180 -39.01 6.70 -6.29
C ILE A 180 -40.08 6.47 -7.34
N GLN A 181 -39.78 5.83 -8.47
CA GLN A 181 -40.77 5.54 -9.51
C GLN A 181 -41.81 4.54 -9.03
N LYS A 182 -41.43 3.54 -8.25
CA LYS A 182 -42.38 2.59 -7.62
C LYS A 182 -43.30 3.28 -6.62
N TYR A 183 -42.79 4.19 -5.78
CA TYR A 183 -43.67 4.99 -4.88
C TYR A 183 -44.63 5.90 -5.65
N ARG A 184 -44.19 6.49 -6.73
CA ARG A 184 -45.12 7.28 -7.58
C ARG A 184 -46.22 6.41 -8.17
N ALA A 185 -45.87 5.21 -8.63
CA ALA A 185 -46.85 4.26 -9.16
C ALA A 185 -47.81 3.78 -8.09
N GLU A 186 -47.35 3.52 -6.86
CA GLU A 186 -48.22 3.15 -5.73
C GLU A 186 -49.21 4.26 -5.39
N ASN A 187 -48.73 5.50 -5.26
CA ASN A 187 -49.59 6.66 -4.98
C ASN A 187 -50.69 6.84 -6.05
N ILE A 188 -50.32 6.59 -7.33
CA ILE A 188 -51.30 6.65 -8.42
C ILE A 188 -52.29 5.50 -8.33
N TYR A 189 -51.83 4.28 -8.05
CA TYR A 189 -52.70 3.12 -7.85
C TYR A 189 -53.69 3.33 -6.74
N GLU A 190 -53.25 3.81 -5.54
CA GLU A 190 -54.12 4.10 -4.41
C GLU A 190 -55.19 5.13 -4.77
N ARG A 191 -54.85 6.18 -5.51
CA ARG A 191 -55.82 7.18 -5.96
C ARG A 191 -56.84 6.64 -6.96
N LEU A 192 -56.42 5.78 -7.87
CA LEU A 192 -57.27 5.25 -8.94
C LEU A 192 -58.20 4.12 -8.46
N VAL A 193 -57.71 3.24 -7.60
CA VAL A 193 -58.38 1.97 -7.28
C VAL A 193 -58.98 1.94 -5.86
N GLU A 194 -58.30 2.54 -4.88
CA GLU A 194 -58.72 2.47 -3.48
C GLU A 194 -59.59 3.63 -3.00
N ASN A 195 -59.86 4.61 -3.86
CA ASN A 195 -60.89 5.66 -3.66
C ASN A 195 -60.79 6.40 -2.30
N LYS A 196 -59.63 6.79 -1.86
CA LYS A 196 -59.46 7.53 -0.60
C LYS A 196 -59.97 8.97 -0.64
N ASN A 197 -60.31 9.52 -1.84
CA ASN A 197 -60.99 10.81 -1.99
C ASN A 197 -62.09 10.71 -3.08
N LYS A 198 -63.29 10.36 -2.67
CA LYS A 198 -64.47 10.20 -3.56
C LYS A 198 -64.90 11.45 -4.32
N ASN A 199 -64.37 12.64 -4.04
CA ASN A 199 -64.94 13.89 -4.56
C ASN A 199 -64.17 14.55 -5.71
N GLU A 200 -63.00 14.08 -6.15
CA GLU A 200 -62.28 14.72 -7.25
C GLU A 200 -62.14 13.88 -8.53
N LEU A 201 -62.62 12.65 -8.55
CA LEU A 201 -62.54 11.72 -9.68
C LEU A 201 -63.89 11.42 -10.34
N ILE A 202 -64.90 12.18 -10.02
CA ILE A 202 -66.18 12.04 -10.68
C ILE A 202 -66.22 12.88 -11.94
N CYS A 203 -65.97 12.16 -13.03
CA CYS A 203 -66.62 12.31 -14.31
C CYS A 203 -66.71 13.67 -14.93
N SER A 204 -65.78 13.97 -15.78
CA SER A 204 -66.21 14.54 -17.03
C SER A 204 -66.78 13.40 -17.90
N GLN A 205 -68.01 13.57 -18.41
CA GLN A 205 -68.79 12.67 -19.24
C GLN A 205 -68.19 12.39 -20.64
N ASN A 206 -66.94 12.63 -20.85
CA ASN A 206 -66.19 12.25 -22.02
C ASN A 206 -65.11 11.29 -21.56
N ASN A 207 -65.11 10.04 -21.99
CA ASN A 207 -64.16 8.94 -21.80
C ASN A 207 -62.67 9.27 -22.02
N LYS A 208 -62.27 10.47 -21.80
CA LYS A 208 -60.89 10.85 -21.57
C LYS A 208 -60.73 10.93 -20.06
N ILE A 209 -60.18 9.87 -19.49
CA ILE A 209 -59.45 10.03 -18.25
C ILE A 209 -58.53 11.21 -18.50
N GLN A 210 -58.93 12.41 -18.08
CA GLN A 210 -57.97 13.44 -17.81
C GLN A 210 -57.08 12.80 -16.75
N THR A 211 -56.03 12.15 -17.25
CA THR A 211 -54.89 11.81 -16.47
C THR A 211 -54.51 13.12 -15.81
N ALA A 212 -55.06 13.31 -14.58
CA ALA A 212 -54.80 14.44 -13.75
C ALA A 212 -53.30 14.54 -13.72
N LYS A 213 -52.76 15.33 -14.66
CA LYS A 213 -51.37 15.70 -14.76
C LYS A 213 -50.41 14.60 -14.24
N ILE A 214 -50.44 13.37 -14.81
CA ILE A 214 -49.22 12.64 -14.98
C ILE A 214 -48.45 13.59 -15.90
N GLY A 215 -47.74 14.53 -15.26
CA GLY A 215 -46.95 15.48 -16.02
C GLY A 215 -46.18 14.68 -17.06
N TYR A 216 -46.12 15.16 -18.27
CA TYR A 216 -45.43 14.61 -19.41
C TYR A 216 -43.92 14.42 -19.13
N GLY A 217 -43.59 13.82 -17.99
CA GLY A 217 -42.29 13.30 -17.64
C GLY A 217 -42.29 11.85 -18.11
N GLU A 218 -41.28 11.50 -18.90
CA GLU A 218 -41.02 10.16 -19.45
C GLU A 218 -41.50 9.08 -18.50
N LEU A 219 -42.44 8.22 -18.96
CA LEU A 219 -42.89 7.03 -18.24
C LEU A 219 -41.71 6.08 -18.12
N LYS A 220 -41.00 6.12 -16.98
CA LYS A 220 -39.83 5.27 -16.73
C LYS A 220 -40.24 3.81 -16.53
N TYR A 221 -39.41 2.89 -16.97
CA TYR A 221 -39.70 1.45 -16.94
C TYR A 221 -40.09 0.91 -15.55
N PRO A 222 -39.44 1.28 -14.45
CA PRO A 222 -39.87 0.83 -13.10
C PRO A 222 -41.26 1.27 -12.70
N PHE A 223 -41.70 2.44 -13.17
CA PHE A 223 -43.06 2.94 -12.93
C PHE A 223 -44.09 2.11 -13.69
N ILE A 224 -43.87 1.87 -14.99
CA ILE A 224 -44.79 1.11 -15.86
C ILE A 224 -44.92 -0.34 -15.37
N GLU A 225 -43.78 -0.97 -15.08
CA GLU A 225 -43.73 -2.34 -14.58
C GLU A 225 -44.53 -2.48 -13.31
N TYR A 226 -44.26 -1.65 -12.31
CA TYR A 226 -44.91 -1.73 -11.02
C TYR A 226 -46.42 -1.41 -11.08
N LEU A 227 -46.79 -0.34 -11.78
CA LEU A 227 -48.20 0.03 -11.94
C LEU A 227 -48.96 -1.03 -12.71
N SER A 228 -48.43 -1.58 -13.81
CA SER A 228 -49.07 -2.66 -14.56
C SER A 228 -49.29 -3.91 -13.74
N TYR A 229 -48.31 -4.29 -12.89
CA TYR A 229 -48.44 -5.39 -11.94
C TYR A 229 -49.58 -5.18 -10.96
N LYS A 230 -49.64 -4.00 -10.32
CA LYS A 230 -50.70 -3.65 -9.36
C LYS A 230 -52.10 -3.63 -9.98
N LEU A 231 -52.23 -3.02 -11.16
CA LEU A 231 -53.50 -2.96 -11.90
C LEU A 231 -53.98 -4.37 -12.31
N LYS A 232 -53.08 -5.23 -12.80
CA LYS A 232 -53.41 -6.64 -13.11
C LYS A 232 -53.87 -7.41 -11.86
N LYS A 233 -53.19 -7.22 -10.71
CA LYS A 233 -53.53 -7.87 -9.45
C LYS A 233 -54.90 -7.42 -8.92
N ALA A 234 -55.32 -6.18 -9.15
CA ALA A 234 -56.61 -5.66 -8.79
C ALA A 234 -57.77 -6.21 -9.66
N GLY A 235 -57.48 -6.84 -10.78
CA GLY A 235 -58.41 -7.55 -11.66
C GLY A 235 -59.47 -6.64 -12.30
N ARG A 236 -60.73 -7.05 -12.30
CA ARG A 236 -61.83 -6.35 -12.98
C ARG A 236 -62.01 -4.88 -12.56
N LYS A 237 -61.71 -4.54 -11.31
CA LYS A 237 -61.84 -3.17 -10.77
C LYS A 237 -60.90 -2.17 -11.42
N ALA A 238 -59.77 -2.63 -11.97
CA ALA A 238 -58.74 -1.78 -12.51
C ALA A 238 -58.53 -1.94 -14.02
N ARG A 239 -59.38 -2.74 -14.70
CA ARG A 239 -59.18 -3.07 -16.13
C ARG A 239 -59.12 -1.82 -17.01
N ASN A 240 -60.05 -0.90 -16.84
CA ASN A 240 -60.09 0.34 -17.63
C ASN A 240 -58.80 1.18 -17.46
N PHE A 241 -58.21 1.21 -16.26
CA PHE A 241 -56.96 1.91 -16.01
C PHE A 241 -55.76 1.19 -16.63
N PHE A 242 -55.80 -0.13 -16.69
CA PHE A 242 -54.80 -0.91 -17.37
C PHE A 242 -54.84 -0.68 -18.88
N ASP A 243 -56.01 -0.68 -19.51
CA ASP A 243 -56.18 -0.44 -20.94
C ASP A 243 -55.69 0.96 -21.33
N VAL A 244 -55.90 1.99 -20.50
CA VAL A 244 -55.37 3.34 -20.67
C VAL A 244 -53.85 3.38 -20.55
N LEU A 245 -53.27 2.68 -19.59
CA LEU A 245 -51.83 2.59 -19.44
C LEU A 245 -51.20 1.91 -20.66
N GLU A 246 -51.82 0.82 -21.17
CA GLU A 246 -51.36 0.10 -22.34
C GLU A 246 -51.43 0.98 -23.58
N GLU A 247 -52.50 1.74 -23.78
CA GLU A 247 -52.63 2.69 -24.88
C GLU A 247 -51.52 3.78 -24.82
N GLN A 248 -51.23 4.32 -23.64
CA GLN A 248 -50.18 5.33 -23.50
C GLN A 248 -48.80 4.77 -23.79
N VAL A 249 -48.52 3.54 -23.36
CA VAL A 249 -47.24 2.87 -23.65
C VAL A 249 -47.13 2.55 -25.14
N ASN A 250 -48.19 2.09 -25.77
CA ASN A 250 -48.24 1.81 -27.23
C ASN A 250 -48.00 3.09 -28.06
N ARG A 251 -48.55 4.24 -27.61
CA ARG A 251 -48.27 5.54 -28.27
C ARG A 251 -46.82 5.97 -28.22
N SER A 252 -46.06 5.48 -27.25
CA SER A 252 -44.60 5.72 -27.17
C SER A 252 -43.75 4.77 -28.03
N GLY A 253 -44.43 3.92 -28.87
CA GLY A 253 -43.75 3.01 -29.79
C GLY A 253 -43.24 1.71 -29.18
N THR A 254 -43.72 1.33 -27.96
CA THR A 254 -43.31 0.11 -27.26
C THR A 254 -44.51 -0.57 -26.64
N THR A 255 -44.37 -1.80 -26.18
CA THR A 255 -45.45 -2.55 -25.48
C THR A 255 -45.10 -2.72 -24.01
N ILE A 256 -46.14 -2.90 -23.14
CA ILE A 256 -45.91 -3.19 -21.69
C ILE A 256 -45.02 -4.42 -21.51
N SER A 257 -45.18 -5.45 -22.37
CA SER A 257 -44.32 -6.65 -22.31
C SER A 257 -42.87 -6.37 -22.59
N GLU A 258 -42.55 -5.52 -23.57
CA GLU A 258 -41.16 -5.10 -23.86
C GLU A 258 -40.57 -4.25 -22.75
N VAL A 259 -41.36 -3.33 -22.18
CA VAL A 259 -40.94 -2.52 -21.04
C VAL A 259 -40.59 -3.41 -19.83
N ILE A 260 -41.43 -4.39 -19.51
CA ILE A 260 -41.16 -5.34 -18.42
C ILE A 260 -39.89 -6.14 -18.69
N LYS A 261 -39.69 -6.65 -19.90
CA LYS A 261 -38.46 -7.36 -20.29
C LYS A 261 -37.20 -6.48 -20.13
N LYS A 262 -37.28 -5.22 -20.58
CA LYS A 262 -36.16 -4.25 -20.45
C LYS A 262 -35.87 -3.94 -18.97
N GLU A 263 -36.90 -3.76 -18.13
CA GLU A 263 -36.71 -3.51 -16.70
C GLU A 263 -36.09 -4.72 -16.00
N HIS A 264 -36.55 -5.94 -16.29
CA HIS A 264 -35.95 -7.16 -15.72
C HIS A 264 -34.48 -7.33 -16.13
N TYR A 265 -34.16 -7.01 -17.39
CA TYR A 265 -32.79 -7.02 -17.88
C TYR A 265 -31.92 -5.97 -17.15
N ASP A 266 -32.44 -4.77 -16.99
CA ASP A 266 -31.76 -3.67 -16.29
C ASP A 266 -31.56 -3.98 -14.78
N ILE A 267 -32.54 -4.63 -14.14
CA ILE A 267 -32.41 -5.15 -12.76
C ILE A 267 -31.26 -6.18 -12.68
N ALA A 268 -31.18 -7.11 -13.62
CA ALA A 268 -30.13 -8.11 -13.67
C ALA A 268 -28.73 -7.48 -13.85
N LEU A 269 -28.60 -6.50 -14.76
CA LEU A 269 -27.36 -5.77 -14.96
C LEU A 269 -26.92 -4.99 -13.70
N LYS A 270 -27.83 -4.31 -13.03
CA LYS A 270 -27.57 -3.61 -11.78
C LYS A 270 -27.08 -4.57 -10.69
N LYS A 271 -27.74 -5.75 -10.58
CA LYS A 271 -27.34 -6.80 -9.61
C LYS A 271 -25.93 -7.31 -9.93
N LEU A 272 -25.62 -7.60 -11.19
CA LEU A 272 -24.32 -8.07 -11.63
C LEU A 272 -23.24 -7.01 -11.38
N SER A 273 -23.48 -5.76 -11.75
CA SER A 273 -22.54 -4.65 -11.54
C SER A 273 -22.22 -4.43 -10.05
N MET A 274 -23.25 -4.48 -9.19
CA MET A 274 -23.08 -4.40 -7.73
C MET A 274 -22.24 -5.57 -7.20
N ALA A 275 -22.61 -6.79 -7.60
CA ALA A 275 -21.93 -8.02 -7.17
C ALA A 275 -20.45 -8.02 -7.61
N ASN A 276 -20.17 -7.69 -8.88
CA ASN A 276 -18.80 -7.60 -9.39
C ASN A 276 -17.99 -6.56 -8.63
N SER A 277 -18.54 -5.37 -8.40
CA SER A 277 -17.83 -4.29 -7.69
C SER A 277 -17.48 -4.68 -6.26
N ILE A 278 -18.42 -5.24 -5.51
CA ILE A 278 -18.19 -5.67 -4.12
C ILE A 278 -17.22 -6.85 -4.06
N THR A 279 -17.38 -7.83 -4.95
CA THR A 279 -16.51 -9.00 -5.01
C THR A 279 -15.07 -8.58 -5.37
N THR A 280 -14.92 -7.64 -6.29
CA THR A 280 -13.60 -7.11 -6.65
C THR A 280 -12.99 -6.30 -5.52
N LEU A 281 -13.75 -5.45 -4.80
CA LEU A 281 -13.25 -4.78 -3.59
C LEU A 281 -12.72 -5.77 -2.56
N LYS A 282 -13.45 -6.86 -2.31
CA LYS A 282 -13.02 -7.94 -1.40
C LYS A 282 -11.78 -8.66 -1.90
N ARG A 283 -11.67 -8.88 -3.21
CA ARG A 283 -10.53 -9.51 -3.86
C ARG A 283 -9.29 -8.62 -3.78
N LEU A 284 -9.41 -7.33 -4.11
CA LEU A 284 -8.33 -6.35 -4.04
C LEU A 284 -7.71 -6.24 -2.64
N ALA A 285 -8.51 -6.40 -1.57
CA ALA A 285 -8.01 -6.40 -0.20
C ALA A 285 -7.14 -7.64 0.14
N ARG A 286 -7.28 -8.75 -0.61
CA ARG A 286 -6.57 -10.02 -0.40
C ARG A 286 -5.50 -10.30 -1.47
N MET A 287 -5.44 -9.47 -2.51
CA MET A 287 -4.59 -9.65 -3.66
C MET A 287 -3.12 -9.45 -3.27
N ASN A 288 -2.25 -10.35 -3.70
CA ASN A 288 -0.81 -10.18 -3.54
C ASN A 288 -0.27 -9.21 -4.60
N PHE A 289 -0.35 -7.91 -4.27
CA PHE A 289 0.14 -6.86 -5.18
C PHE A 289 1.66 -6.91 -5.40
N LEU A 290 2.39 -7.62 -4.55
CA LEU A 290 3.83 -7.78 -4.71
C LEU A 290 4.17 -8.58 -5.96
N GLU A 291 3.48 -9.69 -6.21
CA GLU A 291 3.68 -10.51 -7.42
C GLU A 291 3.38 -9.68 -8.68
N ILE A 292 2.24 -8.99 -8.71
CA ILE A 292 1.88 -8.12 -9.85
C ILE A 292 2.93 -7.05 -10.07
N PHE A 293 3.42 -6.43 -8.97
CA PHE A 293 4.44 -5.41 -9.05
C PHE A 293 5.77 -5.96 -9.61
N GLU A 294 6.20 -7.12 -9.17
CA GLU A 294 7.43 -7.75 -9.65
C GLU A 294 7.36 -8.17 -11.12
N ASP A 295 6.18 -8.64 -11.56
CA ASP A 295 5.94 -9.06 -12.94
C ASP A 295 5.81 -7.89 -13.92
N VAL A 296 5.26 -6.78 -13.44
CA VAL A 296 4.97 -5.60 -14.29
C VAL A 296 6.09 -4.57 -14.25
N ASN A 297 6.91 -4.55 -13.19
CA ASN A 297 7.90 -3.49 -13.00
C ASN A 297 9.15 -3.70 -13.85
N GLY A 298 9.29 -2.93 -14.94
CA GLY A 298 10.46 -2.99 -15.80
C GLY A 298 11.80 -2.64 -15.10
N VAL A 299 11.77 -1.89 -13.99
CA VAL A 299 12.96 -1.64 -13.16
C VAL A 299 13.39 -2.91 -12.46
N GLU A 300 12.44 -3.69 -11.92
CA GLU A 300 12.70 -4.97 -11.27
C GLU A 300 13.35 -5.96 -12.25
N GLU A 301 12.82 -6.03 -13.47
CA GLU A 301 13.39 -6.87 -14.53
C GLU A 301 14.86 -6.52 -14.83
N ILE A 302 15.20 -5.23 -14.79
CA ILE A 302 16.59 -4.78 -14.99
C ILE A 302 17.46 -5.14 -13.79
N LEU A 303 16.94 -4.93 -12.56
CA LEU A 303 17.69 -5.21 -11.33
C LEU A 303 17.96 -6.71 -11.13
N LYS A 304 17.05 -7.59 -11.56
CA LYS A 304 17.23 -9.04 -11.56
C LYS A 304 18.39 -9.50 -12.47
N LYS A 305 18.79 -8.68 -13.44
CA LYS A 305 19.96 -8.95 -14.30
C LYS A 305 21.31 -8.55 -13.65
N ASP A 306 21.34 -8.34 -12.34
CA ASP A 306 22.57 -8.03 -11.58
C ASP A 306 23.68 -9.04 -11.85
N PRO A 307 24.86 -8.64 -12.39
CA PRO A 307 25.92 -9.58 -12.74
C PRO A 307 26.48 -10.37 -11.55
N ALA A 308 26.37 -9.84 -10.33
CA ALA A 308 26.79 -10.53 -9.12
C ALA A 308 25.76 -11.58 -8.65
N GLY A 309 24.53 -11.60 -9.20
CA GLY A 309 23.47 -12.52 -8.80
C GLY A 309 22.98 -12.33 -7.35
N ILE A 310 23.33 -11.19 -6.73
CA ILE A 310 23.02 -10.92 -5.32
C ILE A 310 21.63 -10.34 -5.17
N TYR A 311 21.18 -9.51 -6.11
CA TYR A 311 19.90 -8.80 -6.00
C TYR A 311 18.71 -9.77 -5.83
N GLU A 312 18.64 -10.85 -6.57
CA GLU A 312 17.55 -11.82 -6.49
C GLU A 312 17.46 -12.50 -5.12
N LYS A 313 18.60 -12.70 -4.46
CA LYS A 313 18.71 -13.35 -3.16
C LYS A 313 18.42 -12.41 -1.97
N MET A 314 18.16 -11.13 -2.22
CA MET A 314 17.89 -10.14 -1.17
C MET A 314 16.47 -10.24 -0.64
N ASP A 315 16.31 -9.85 0.63
CA ASP A 315 14.99 -9.69 1.25
C ASP A 315 14.18 -8.56 0.58
N PHE A 316 12.88 -8.59 0.78
CA PHE A 316 11.96 -7.63 0.20
C PHE A 316 12.28 -6.18 0.58
N GLU A 317 12.61 -5.92 1.86
CA GLU A 317 12.92 -4.57 2.35
C GLU A 317 14.15 -3.99 1.65
N THR A 318 15.16 -4.82 1.39
CA THR A 318 16.37 -4.41 0.65
C THR A 318 16.08 -4.13 -0.81
N LYS A 319 15.30 -4.99 -1.48
CA LYS A 319 14.86 -4.75 -2.86
C LYS A 319 14.06 -3.46 -2.96
N GLU A 320 13.14 -3.23 -2.02
CA GLU A 320 12.36 -1.98 -1.95
C GLU A 320 13.26 -0.77 -1.72
N TYR A 321 14.27 -0.88 -0.86
CA TYR A 321 15.24 0.20 -0.64
C TYR A 321 15.98 0.57 -1.94
N TYR A 322 16.42 -0.41 -2.73
CA TYR A 322 17.09 -0.14 -4.01
C TYR A 322 16.15 0.54 -5.01
N ARG A 323 14.92 0.07 -5.10
CA ARG A 323 13.86 0.67 -5.94
C ARG A 323 13.57 2.11 -5.52
N ASN A 324 13.44 2.35 -4.21
CA ASN A 324 13.20 3.70 -3.68
C ASN A 324 14.36 4.65 -3.99
N VAL A 325 15.61 4.19 -3.94
CA VAL A 325 16.77 5.01 -4.33
C VAL A 325 16.70 5.41 -5.80
N ILE A 326 16.33 4.50 -6.70
CA ILE A 326 16.11 4.81 -8.13
C ILE A 326 15.00 5.85 -8.30
N SER A 327 13.87 5.69 -7.61
CA SER A 327 12.76 6.63 -7.65
C SER A 327 13.17 8.02 -7.14
N GLU A 328 13.92 8.09 -6.02
CA GLU A 328 14.46 9.36 -5.52
C GLU A 328 15.40 10.05 -6.53
N ILE A 329 16.28 9.28 -7.16
CA ILE A 329 17.17 9.82 -8.21
C ILE A 329 16.31 10.33 -9.38
N SER A 330 15.31 9.58 -9.83
CA SER A 330 14.38 9.98 -10.89
C SER A 330 13.64 11.28 -10.56
N LYS A 331 13.13 11.42 -9.33
CA LYS A 331 12.44 12.64 -8.87
C LYS A 331 13.37 13.87 -8.87
N LYS A 332 14.64 13.69 -8.44
CA LYS A 332 15.64 14.78 -8.41
C LYS A 332 16.14 15.18 -9.79
N THR A 333 16.30 14.22 -10.69
CA THR A 333 16.93 14.43 -12.01
C THR A 333 15.92 14.61 -13.13
N LYS A 334 14.64 14.26 -12.92
CA LYS A 334 13.58 14.17 -13.93
C LYS A 334 13.84 13.14 -15.04
N ILE A 335 14.81 12.26 -14.84
CA ILE A 335 15.17 11.15 -15.74
C ILE A 335 14.27 9.95 -15.40
N SER A 336 13.97 9.10 -16.40
CA SER A 336 13.13 7.92 -16.17
C SER A 336 13.82 6.90 -15.26
N GLU A 337 13.06 6.19 -14.43
CA GLU A 337 13.54 5.16 -13.52
C GLU A 337 14.21 4.01 -14.28
N LEU A 338 13.64 3.60 -15.40
CA LEU A 338 14.21 2.57 -16.30
C LEU A 338 15.59 2.96 -16.80
N TYR A 339 15.77 4.20 -17.24
CA TYR A 339 17.07 4.66 -17.73
C TYR A 339 18.13 4.67 -16.63
N ILE A 340 17.76 5.08 -15.42
CA ILE A 340 18.67 5.06 -14.27
C ILE A 340 19.07 3.63 -13.91
N ALA A 341 18.10 2.70 -13.85
CA ALA A 341 18.36 1.29 -13.60
C ALA A 341 19.28 0.68 -14.69
N GLN A 342 18.99 0.98 -15.96
CA GLN A 342 19.81 0.53 -17.10
C GLN A 342 21.26 1.01 -16.99
N LYS A 343 21.47 2.29 -16.63
CA LYS A 343 22.81 2.85 -16.46
C LYS A 343 23.56 2.27 -15.25
N ALA A 344 22.84 1.95 -14.17
CA ALA A 344 23.41 1.25 -13.04
C ALA A 344 23.84 -0.19 -13.41
N LEU A 345 23.02 -0.89 -14.21
CA LEU A 345 23.35 -2.21 -14.74
C LEU A 345 24.58 -2.17 -15.68
N GLU A 346 24.61 -1.23 -16.62
CA GLU A 346 25.77 -1.06 -17.52
C GLU A 346 27.09 -0.82 -16.78
N LEU A 347 27.03 -0.09 -15.65
CA LEU A 347 28.19 0.12 -14.78
C LEU A 347 28.59 -1.16 -14.05
N SER A 348 27.63 -1.94 -13.53
CA SER A 348 27.92 -3.20 -12.83
C SER A 348 28.49 -4.27 -13.76
N GLN A 349 28.06 -4.31 -15.02
CA GLN A 349 28.63 -5.19 -16.05
C GLN A 349 30.09 -4.89 -16.39
N LYS A 350 30.54 -3.65 -16.17
CA LYS A 350 31.94 -3.23 -16.32
C LYS A 350 32.79 -3.44 -15.07
N GLY A 351 32.19 -3.91 -13.99
CA GLY A 351 32.86 -4.15 -12.72
C GLY A 351 33.84 -5.35 -12.81
N ASN A 352 35.04 -5.19 -12.30
CA ASN A 352 36.08 -6.24 -12.32
C ASN A 352 36.17 -7.04 -11.01
N ASN A 353 35.45 -6.63 -9.97
CA ASN A 353 35.48 -7.26 -8.65
C ASN A 353 34.06 -7.58 -8.19
N PRO A 354 33.84 -8.58 -7.32
CA PRO A 354 32.51 -8.92 -6.82
C PRO A 354 31.72 -7.72 -6.25
N LYS A 355 32.43 -6.77 -5.59
CA LYS A 355 31.83 -5.54 -5.06
C LYS A 355 31.36 -4.61 -6.19
N THR A 356 32.14 -4.42 -7.24
CA THR A 356 31.82 -3.49 -8.35
C THR A 356 30.93 -4.14 -9.40
N SER A 357 30.84 -5.45 -9.45
CA SER A 357 29.89 -6.17 -10.31
C SER A 357 28.48 -6.18 -9.76
N HIS A 358 28.27 -5.81 -8.48
CA HIS A 358 26.95 -5.72 -7.88
C HIS A 358 26.33 -4.34 -8.15
N ILE A 359 25.08 -4.35 -8.66
CA ILE A 359 24.35 -3.12 -9.02
C ILE A 359 24.15 -2.17 -7.83
N GLY A 360 24.01 -2.71 -6.62
CA GLY A 360 23.86 -1.95 -5.38
C GLY A 360 25.06 -1.06 -5.07
N TYR A 361 26.25 -1.40 -5.54
CA TYR A 361 27.43 -0.55 -5.38
C TYR A 361 27.21 0.84 -5.99
N TYR A 362 26.52 0.91 -7.13
CA TYR A 362 26.25 2.17 -7.84
C TYR A 362 24.97 2.87 -7.35
N LEU A 363 24.08 2.17 -6.68
CA LEU A 363 22.83 2.75 -6.16
C LEU A 363 22.99 3.32 -4.75
N ILE A 364 23.65 2.60 -3.85
CA ILE A 364 23.65 2.93 -2.41
C ILE A 364 25.05 3.13 -1.80
N SER A 365 26.13 2.78 -2.52
CA SER A 365 27.50 2.82 -2.00
C SER A 365 28.37 3.86 -2.71
N GLU A 366 29.68 3.68 -2.70
CA GLU A 366 30.68 4.62 -3.22
C GLU A 366 30.55 4.87 -4.73
N GLY A 367 30.08 3.87 -5.49
CA GLY A 367 29.84 3.95 -6.92
C GLY A 367 28.71 4.91 -7.35
N LYS A 368 27.90 5.40 -6.41
CA LYS A 368 26.78 6.32 -6.68
C LYS A 368 27.22 7.60 -7.42
N ASN A 369 28.41 8.09 -7.12
CA ASN A 369 28.95 9.26 -7.81
C ASN A 369 29.26 8.99 -9.29
N ASN A 370 29.61 7.74 -9.65
CA ASN A 370 29.84 7.35 -11.04
C ASN A 370 28.51 7.31 -11.81
N LEU A 371 27.47 6.78 -11.19
CA LEU A 371 26.12 6.81 -11.75
C LEU A 371 25.67 8.26 -11.99
N TYR A 372 25.83 9.15 -11.00
CA TYR A 372 25.47 10.56 -11.14
C TYR A 372 26.21 11.26 -12.28
N LYS A 373 27.51 10.98 -12.48
CA LYS A 373 28.29 11.52 -13.60
C LYS A 373 27.73 11.09 -14.95
N ILE A 374 27.35 9.81 -15.10
CA ILE A 374 26.82 9.27 -16.35
C ILE A 374 25.45 9.85 -16.69
N ILE A 375 24.58 10.02 -15.68
CA ILE A 375 23.26 10.64 -15.89
C ILE A 375 23.31 12.17 -15.96
N GLY A 376 24.50 12.79 -15.91
CA GLY A 376 24.67 14.24 -16.02
C GLY A 376 24.21 15.04 -14.79
N TYR A 377 24.10 14.43 -13.62
CA TYR A 377 23.61 15.07 -12.40
C TYR A 377 24.79 15.50 -11.50
N LYS A 378 24.85 16.81 -11.20
CA LYS A 378 25.76 17.33 -10.18
C LYS A 378 25.17 17.12 -8.80
N ASN A 379 25.75 16.19 -8.05
CA ASN A 379 25.36 15.95 -6.67
C ASN A 379 25.92 17.07 -5.76
N ASN A 380 25.04 17.94 -5.31
CA ASN A 380 25.38 19.00 -4.33
C ASN A 380 25.19 18.50 -2.88
N GLU A 381 25.35 17.21 -2.61
CA GLU A 381 25.24 16.73 -1.23
C GLU A 381 26.31 17.42 -0.36
N VAL A 382 25.83 18.03 0.71
CA VAL A 382 26.67 18.64 1.73
C VAL A 382 27.64 17.58 2.25
N ASN A 383 28.93 17.87 2.19
CA ASN A 383 30.00 16.97 2.58
C ASN A 383 29.72 16.41 3.99
N LYS A 384 29.87 15.09 4.17
CA LYS A 384 29.64 14.41 5.47
C LYS A 384 30.43 15.08 6.59
N SER A 385 31.66 15.52 6.30
CA SER A 385 32.49 16.28 7.23
C SER A 385 31.84 17.60 7.66
N LEU A 386 31.18 18.30 6.74
CA LEU A 386 30.50 19.57 7.06
C LEU A 386 29.25 19.33 7.93
N LYS A 387 28.47 18.27 7.66
CA LYS A 387 27.32 17.89 8.50
C LYS A 387 27.75 17.55 9.92
N ALA A 388 28.84 16.79 10.08
CA ALA A 388 29.41 16.46 11.39
C ALA A 388 29.88 17.73 12.13
N LYS A 389 30.56 18.65 11.43
CA LYS A 389 30.98 19.93 12.01
C LYS A 389 29.79 20.78 12.46
N ILE A 390 28.76 20.91 11.62
CA ILE A 390 27.54 21.66 11.97
C ILE A 390 26.86 21.06 13.21
N TYR A 391 26.83 19.74 13.33
CA TYR A 391 26.28 19.07 14.51
C TYR A 391 27.08 19.41 15.78
N VAL A 392 28.39 19.21 15.78
CA VAL A 392 29.25 19.44 16.95
C VAL A 392 29.26 20.92 17.33
N TYR A 393 29.58 21.82 16.38
CA TYR A 393 29.65 23.26 16.66
C TYR A 393 28.28 23.87 16.98
N GLY A 394 27.20 23.37 16.37
CA GLY A 394 25.84 23.80 16.65
C GLY A 394 25.45 23.48 18.09
N ILE A 395 25.68 22.26 18.55
CA ILE A 395 25.41 21.88 19.96
C ILE A 395 26.24 22.74 20.91
N SER A 396 27.54 22.88 20.64
CA SER A 396 28.44 23.68 21.48
C SER A 396 28.00 25.15 21.57
N ALA A 397 27.61 25.75 20.45
CA ALA A 397 27.13 27.13 20.40
C ALA A 397 25.83 27.32 21.18
N VAL A 398 24.85 26.42 20.98
CA VAL A 398 23.57 26.49 21.71
C VAL A 398 23.79 26.30 23.22
N SER A 399 24.62 25.35 23.62
CA SER A 399 24.97 25.11 25.03
C SER A 399 25.64 26.33 25.67
N LEU A 400 26.54 26.97 24.94
CA LEU A 400 27.20 28.20 25.42
C LEU A 400 26.20 29.35 25.57
N ILE A 401 25.32 29.58 24.59
CA ILE A 401 24.29 30.63 24.66
C ILE A 401 23.37 30.41 25.89
N ILE A 402 22.92 29.18 26.13
CA ILE A 402 22.06 28.86 27.24
C ILE A 402 22.80 29.10 28.59
N THR A 403 24.05 28.64 28.68
CA THR A 403 24.87 28.85 29.87
C THR A 403 25.06 30.33 30.18
N LEU A 404 25.41 31.14 29.19
CA LEU A 404 25.57 32.60 29.33
C LEU A 404 24.24 33.29 29.72
N ALA A 405 23.13 32.85 29.15
CA ALA A 405 21.81 33.38 29.49
C ALA A 405 21.42 33.08 30.94
N LEU A 406 21.69 31.87 31.44
CA LEU A 406 21.43 31.48 32.83
C LEU A 406 22.29 32.26 33.84
N MET A 407 23.50 32.58 33.43
CA MET A 407 24.47 33.26 34.33
C MET A 407 24.42 34.80 34.20
N LYS A 408 23.59 35.37 33.34
CA LYS A 408 23.55 36.81 33.06
C LYS A 408 23.48 37.67 34.31
N ASN A 409 22.63 37.38 35.27
CA ASN A 409 22.45 38.16 36.49
C ASN A 409 23.59 37.99 37.50
N TYR A 410 24.35 36.91 37.41
CA TYR A 410 25.51 36.65 38.28
C TYR A 410 26.77 37.39 37.84
N TYR A 411 26.95 37.66 36.54
CA TYR A 411 28.11 38.41 36.03
C TYR A 411 28.20 39.84 36.54
N GLU A 412 27.07 40.44 36.87
CA GLU A 412 27.01 41.81 37.40
C GLU A 412 27.51 41.90 38.85
N MET A 413 27.44 40.82 39.59
CA MET A 413 27.83 40.83 41.01
C MET A 413 29.27 40.30 41.26
N HIS A 414 29.72 39.23 40.59
CA HIS A 414 31.01 38.58 40.88
C HIS A 414 31.60 37.92 39.61
N LEU A 415 32.29 38.69 38.79
CA LEU A 415 32.77 38.26 37.47
C LEU A 415 33.62 36.97 37.53
N PHE A 416 34.61 36.89 38.44
CA PHE A 416 35.54 35.74 38.47
C PHE A 416 34.83 34.43 38.89
N ILE A 417 33.97 34.49 39.92
CA ILE A 417 33.20 33.35 40.36
C ILE A 417 32.21 32.90 39.29
N SER A 418 31.59 33.83 38.58
CA SER A 418 30.64 33.56 37.52
C SER A 418 31.28 32.83 36.34
N ILE A 419 32.52 33.14 35.99
CA ILE A 419 33.27 32.43 34.93
C ILE A 419 33.50 30.97 35.33
N ILE A 420 33.98 30.72 36.55
CA ILE A 420 34.21 29.36 37.03
C ILE A 420 32.90 28.57 37.08
N LEU A 421 31.83 29.17 37.61
CA LEU A 421 30.51 28.52 37.68
C LEU A 421 29.95 28.23 36.30
N SER A 422 30.17 29.11 35.30
CA SER A 422 29.75 28.90 33.91
C SER A 422 30.44 27.69 33.29
N ILE A 423 31.72 27.46 33.58
CA ILE A 423 32.46 26.29 33.08
C ILE A 423 31.84 24.99 33.66
N PHE A 424 31.52 24.96 34.94
CA PHE A 424 30.88 23.82 35.59
C PHE A 424 29.44 23.62 35.06
N LEU A 425 28.69 24.70 34.86
CA LEU A 425 27.31 24.64 34.39
C LEU A 425 27.22 24.25 32.89
N PHE A 426 28.25 24.55 32.11
CA PHE A 426 28.29 24.19 30.69
C PHE A 426 28.19 22.66 30.48
N ILE A 427 28.76 21.85 31.36
CA ILE A 427 28.73 20.38 31.24
C ILE A 427 27.29 19.84 31.31
N PRO A 428 26.49 20.07 32.37
CA PRO A 428 25.13 19.57 32.41
C PRO A 428 24.21 20.22 31.37
N VAL A 429 24.41 21.49 31.03
CA VAL A 429 23.63 22.15 29.96
C VAL A 429 23.94 21.50 28.60
N SER A 430 25.19 21.20 28.29
CA SER A 430 25.56 20.52 27.05
C SER A 430 24.94 19.13 26.95
N GLU A 431 24.87 18.38 28.05
CA GLU A 431 24.21 17.07 28.09
C GLU A 431 22.72 17.16 27.74
N ILE A 432 22.01 18.12 28.34
CA ILE A 432 20.59 18.35 28.02
C ILE A 432 20.39 18.72 26.55
N VAL A 433 21.23 19.61 25.99
CA VAL A 433 21.14 20.01 24.58
C VAL A 433 21.43 18.82 23.65
N VAL A 434 22.40 17.96 23.99
CA VAL A 434 22.68 16.72 23.24
C VAL A 434 21.48 15.80 23.25
N GLN A 435 20.87 15.54 24.41
CA GLN A 435 19.72 14.64 24.54
C GLN A 435 18.51 15.17 23.75
N CYS A 436 18.20 16.47 23.87
CA CYS A 436 17.14 17.10 23.09
C CYS A 436 17.41 17.00 21.58
N THR A 437 18.64 17.27 21.16
CA THR A 437 19.04 17.20 19.74
C THR A 437 18.92 15.77 19.21
N GLN A 438 19.39 14.78 19.98
CA GLN A 438 19.28 13.36 19.59
C GLN A 438 17.83 12.89 19.52
N TYR A 439 16.98 13.32 20.44
CA TYR A 439 15.55 13.02 20.43
C TYR A 439 14.87 13.58 19.15
N ILE A 440 15.16 14.84 18.82
CA ILE A 440 14.61 15.49 17.62
C ILE A 440 15.13 14.79 16.35
N LEU A 441 16.45 14.55 16.28
CA LEU A 441 17.06 13.86 15.13
C LEU A 441 16.54 12.44 14.97
N GLY A 442 16.32 11.71 16.06
CA GLY A 442 15.76 10.36 16.04
C GLY A 442 14.34 10.30 15.46
N LYS A 443 13.56 11.38 15.57
CA LYS A 443 12.24 11.49 14.91
C LYS A 443 12.31 11.91 13.44
N ILE A 444 13.30 12.72 13.07
CA ILE A 444 13.42 13.30 11.72
C ILE A 444 14.23 12.40 10.79
N VAL A 445 15.34 11.84 11.30
CA VAL A 445 16.28 11.03 10.51
C VAL A 445 15.89 9.56 10.60
N LYS A 446 15.38 9.02 9.49
CA LYS A 446 15.11 7.59 9.40
C LYS A 446 16.42 6.79 9.40
N PRO A 447 16.49 5.66 10.13
CA PRO A 447 17.65 4.78 10.08
C PRO A 447 17.89 4.28 8.66
N LYS A 448 19.16 4.07 8.31
CA LYS A 448 19.52 3.45 7.03
C LYS A 448 19.22 1.97 7.09
N ILE A 449 18.52 1.48 6.09
CA ILE A 449 18.32 0.04 5.89
C ILE A 449 19.68 -0.55 5.49
N LEU A 450 20.11 -1.58 6.22
CA LEU A 450 21.26 -2.39 5.85
C LEU A 450 20.79 -3.48 4.89
N PRO A 451 21.41 -3.62 3.72
CA PRO A 451 21.08 -4.71 2.79
C PRO A 451 21.19 -6.07 3.46
N LYS A 452 20.18 -6.91 3.27
CA LYS A 452 20.08 -8.25 3.84
C LYS A 452 19.73 -9.25 2.75
N MET A 453 20.20 -10.50 2.92
CA MET A 453 19.77 -11.64 2.11
C MET A 453 18.47 -12.21 2.69
N ASP A 454 17.66 -12.81 1.83
CA ASP A 454 16.46 -13.53 2.25
C ASP A 454 16.82 -14.98 2.60
N TYR A 455 16.74 -15.32 3.87
CA TYR A 455 16.94 -16.66 4.40
C TYR A 455 15.68 -17.24 5.02
N SER A 456 14.50 -16.80 4.58
CA SER A 456 13.21 -17.30 5.08
C SER A 456 13.02 -18.81 4.85
N GLU A 457 13.60 -19.34 3.77
CA GLU A 457 13.61 -20.76 3.45
C GLU A 457 14.82 -21.54 4.04
N GLY A 458 15.68 -20.87 4.79
CA GLY A 458 16.90 -21.42 5.37
C GLY A 458 18.19 -20.88 4.72
N ILE A 459 19.33 -21.12 5.37
CA ILE A 459 20.64 -20.68 4.90
C ILE A 459 21.18 -21.71 3.91
N PRO A 460 21.58 -21.33 2.67
CA PRO A 460 22.20 -22.25 1.70
C PRO A 460 23.51 -22.84 2.24
N GLU A 461 23.91 -24.01 1.76
CA GLU A 461 25.16 -24.66 2.18
C GLU A 461 26.41 -23.81 1.90
N GLU A 462 26.40 -23.08 0.78
CA GLU A 462 27.49 -22.17 0.37
C GLU A 462 27.67 -20.99 1.34
N GLU A 463 26.64 -20.63 2.09
CA GLU A 463 26.62 -19.50 3.03
C GLU A 463 26.52 -19.96 4.49
N SER A 464 26.95 -21.21 4.76
CA SER A 464 27.00 -21.77 6.12
C SER A 464 27.64 -20.80 7.11
N THR A 465 26.92 -20.47 8.17
CA THR A 465 27.28 -19.38 9.08
C THR A 465 27.51 -19.87 10.50
N PHE A 466 28.55 -19.34 11.16
CA PHE A 466 28.79 -19.53 12.58
C PHE A 466 28.31 -18.33 13.40
N VAL A 467 27.43 -18.58 14.34
CA VAL A 467 27.08 -17.61 15.39
C VAL A 467 28.04 -17.83 16.56
N VAL A 468 28.98 -16.91 16.70
CA VAL A 468 30.01 -17.00 17.75
C VAL A 468 29.60 -16.11 18.92
N VAL A 469 29.47 -16.69 20.12
CA VAL A 469 29.17 -15.98 21.36
C VAL A 469 30.46 -15.77 22.16
N PRO A 470 31.09 -14.59 22.13
CA PRO A 470 32.27 -14.30 22.94
C PRO A 470 31.86 -14.13 24.41
N THR A 471 32.61 -14.73 25.31
CA THR A 471 32.34 -14.64 26.72
C THR A 471 33.58 -14.82 27.57
N ILE A 472 33.61 -14.18 28.75
CA ILE A 472 34.63 -14.41 29.76
C ILE A 472 34.11 -15.50 30.72
N ILE A 473 34.91 -16.54 30.88
CA ILE A 473 34.61 -17.72 31.68
C ILE A 473 35.40 -17.57 32.99
N ASP A 474 34.69 -17.45 34.11
CA ASP A 474 35.24 -17.28 35.43
C ASP A 474 34.90 -18.42 36.42
N SER A 475 33.87 -19.20 36.09
CA SER A 475 33.35 -20.26 36.96
C SER A 475 32.57 -21.32 36.17
N GLU A 476 32.47 -22.53 36.73
CA GLU A 476 31.69 -23.63 36.14
C GLU A 476 30.22 -23.26 35.98
N LYS A 477 29.64 -22.57 36.95
CA LYS A 477 28.27 -22.07 36.90
C LYS A 477 28.04 -21.15 35.69
N LYS A 478 29.04 -20.31 35.40
CA LYS A 478 28.99 -19.41 34.25
C LYS A 478 29.02 -20.17 32.94
N VAL A 479 29.82 -21.23 32.86
CA VAL A 479 29.84 -22.14 31.69
C VAL A 479 28.46 -22.76 31.45
N GLU A 480 27.83 -23.28 32.50
CA GLU A 480 26.50 -23.89 32.43
C GLU A 480 25.43 -22.87 31.97
N GLU A 481 25.43 -21.67 32.52
CA GLU A 481 24.50 -20.58 32.11
C GLU A 481 24.65 -20.23 30.62
N ILE A 482 25.88 -20.15 30.13
CA ILE A 482 26.15 -19.75 28.74
C ILE A 482 25.79 -20.88 27.77
N ILE A 483 26.10 -22.12 28.11
CA ILE A 483 25.72 -23.30 27.32
C ILE A 483 24.20 -23.41 27.24
N HIS A 484 23.49 -23.17 28.33
CA HIS A 484 22.02 -23.13 28.31
C HIS A 484 21.49 -21.99 27.42
N LYS A 485 22.08 -20.81 27.45
CA LYS A 485 21.73 -19.72 26.51
C LYS A 485 22.00 -20.10 25.05
N LEU A 486 23.13 -20.77 24.80
CA LEU A 486 23.47 -21.26 23.46
C LEU A 486 22.41 -22.26 22.94
N GLU A 487 21.93 -23.14 23.82
CA GLU A 487 20.83 -24.06 23.51
C GLU A 487 19.54 -23.30 23.15
N VAL A 488 19.18 -22.28 23.93
CA VAL A 488 18.00 -21.43 23.64
C VAL A 488 18.14 -20.72 22.30
N TYR A 489 19.33 -20.17 21.99
CA TYR A 489 19.56 -19.52 20.69
C TYR A 489 19.44 -20.50 19.53
N TYR A 490 19.95 -21.72 19.69
CA TYR A 490 19.80 -22.77 18.70
C TYR A 490 18.33 -23.16 18.49
N LEU A 491 17.57 -23.37 19.57
CA LEU A 491 16.16 -23.77 19.50
C LEU A 491 15.28 -22.68 18.86
N ALA A 492 15.65 -21.41 19.04
CA ALA A 492 14.94 -20.27 18.47
C ALA A 492 15.27 -20.03 16.99
N ASN A 493 16.44 -20.50 16.51
CA ASN A 493 16.94 -20.21 15.16
C ASN A 493 17.41 -21.51 14.46
N ARG A 494 16.52 -22.48 14.33
CA ARG A 494 16.85 -23.76 13.68
C ARG A 494 17.02 -23.57 12.16
N SER A 495 18.22 -23.84 11.67
CA SER A 495 18.53 -23.91 10.24
C SER A 495 19.66 -24.92 10.03
N ASP A 496 19.61 -25.65 8.90
CA ASP A 496 20.55 -26.75 8.63
C ASP A 496 22.01 -26.27 8.50
N ASN A 497 22.24 -25.05 8.06
CA ASN A 497 23.56 -24.48 7.80
C ASN A 497 23.92 -23.34 8.78
N LEU A 498 23.26 -23.29 9.93
CA LEU A 498 23.57 -22.38 11.02
C LEU A 498 24.24 -23.13 12.16
N TYR A 499 25.46 -22.76 12.47
CA TYR A 499 26.27 -23.37 13.51
C TYR A 499 26.46 -22.40 14.68
N PHE A 500 26.43 -22.92 15.90
CA PHE A 500 26.67 -22.11 17.09
C PHE A 500 28.02 -22.48 17.71
N ALA A 501 28.78 -21.44 18.10
CA ALA A 501 30.08 -21.63 18.72
C ALA A 501 30.21 -20.71 19.95
N LEU A 502 30.79 -21.27 21.01
CA LEU A 502 31.20 -20.51 22.17
C LEU A 502 32.69 -20.13 22.02
N LEU A 503 33.00 -18.84 22.07
CA LEU A 503 34.36 -18.33 22.16
C LEU A 503 34.62 -17.91 23.60
N GLY A 504 35.10 -18.87 24.41
CA GLY A 504 35.43 -18.62 25.80
C GLY A 504 36.83 -18.03 25.97
N ASP A 505 36.93 -16.95 26.75
CA ASP A 505 38.18 -16.39 27.22
C ASP A 505 38.21 -16.51 28.78
N CYS A 506 39.32 -16.92 29.32
CA CYS A 506 39.45 -17.04 30.79
C CYS A 506 39.86 -15.72 31.43
N THR A 507 39.60 -15.56 32.72
CA THR A 507 39.99 -14.36 33.46
C THR A 507 41.52 -14.21 33.47
N THR A 508 41.99 -12.96 33.52
CA THR A 508 43.43 -12.62 33.60
C THR A 508 44.02 -13.09 34.94
N THR A 509 45.10 -13.83 34.87
CA THR A 509 45.82 -14.35 36.04
C THR A 509 47.30 -14.04 35.99
N LYS A 510 48.03 -14.27 37.08
CA LYS A 510 49.50 -14.06 37.13
C LYS A 510 50.28 -15.17 36.39
N ASN A 511 49.69 -16.34 36.28
CA ASN A 511 50.28 -17.51 35.61
C ASN A 511 49.66 -17.69 34.20
N GLU A 512 50.45 -18.30 33.29
CA GLU A 512 50.05 -18.52 31.90
C GLU A 512 48.94 -19.55 31.78
N VAL A 513 48.91 -20.54 32.63
CA VAL A 513 47.87 -21.59 32.69
C VAL A 513 47.61 -21.91 34.17
N GLU A 514 46.34 -21.92 34.57
CA GLU A 514 45.92 -22.39 35.88
C GLU A 514 45.16 -23.71 35.75
N GLU A 515 45.25 -24.60 36.76
CA GLU A 515 44.51 -25.87 36.79
C GLU A 515 43.00 -25.65 36.71
N ILE A 516 42.50 -24.53 37.22
CA ILE A 516 41.08 -24.14 37.14
C ILE A 516 40.64 -23.92 35.69
N ASP A 517 41.48 -23.30 34.87
CA ASP A 517 41.16 -23.05 33.45
C ASP A 517 40.97 -24.36 32.69
N ALA A 518 41.87 -25.33 32.94
CA ALA A 518 41.76 -26.64 32.31
C ALA A 518 40.44 -27.36 32.65
N LYS A 519 40.01 -27.28 33.92
CA LYS A 519 38.72 -27.83 34.39
C LYS A 519 37.53 -27.16 33.76
N LEU A 520 37.55 -25.82 33.66
CA LEU A 520 36.47 -25.03 33.00
C LEU A 520 36.33 -25.37 31.51
N ILE A 521 37.45 -25.55 30.85
CA ILE A 521 37.49 -25.96 29.43
C ILE A 521 36.94 -27.38 29.24
N GLU A 522 37.34 -28.34 30.07
CA GLU A 522 36.88 -29.71 30.03
C GLU A 522 35.38 -29.80 30.26
N LYS A 523 34.89 -29.09 31.28
CA LYS A 523 33.46 -28.97 31.59
C LYS A 523 32.67 -28.36 30.42
N GLY A 524 33.19 -27.30 29.79
CA GLY A 524 32.57 -26.71 28.61
C GLY A 524 32.48 -27.67 27.44
N LYS A 525 33.52 -28.45 27.16
CA LYS A 525 33.52 -29.49 26.14
C LYS A 525 32.47 -30.57 26.41
N GLU A 526 32.48 -31.09 27.65
CA GLU A 526 31.50 -32.12 28.07
C GLU A 526 30.06 -31.66 27.87
N LEU A 527 29.73 -30.44 28.23
CA LEU A 527 28.38 -29.87 28.06
C LEU A 527 28.02 -29.64 26.60
N VAL A 528 28.97 -29.21 25.77
CA VAL A 528 28.75 -29.08 24.31
C VAL A 528 28.54 -30.45 23.67
N ASP A 529 29.32 -31.45 24.07
CA ASP A 529 29.17 -32.84 23.56
C ASP A 529 27.81 -33.41 23.94
N LYS A 530 27.35 -33.20 25.18
CA LYS A 530 25.99 -33.57 25.61
C LYS A 530 24.90 -32.88 24.78
N LEU A 531 25.06 -31.61 24.40
CA LEU A 531 24.12 -30.96 23.52
C LEU A 531 24.16 -31.51 22.10
N ASN A 532 25.35 -31.85 21.60
CA ASN A 532 25.50 -32.51 20.29
C ASN A 532 24.84 -33.89 20.27
N GLU A 533 24.98 -34.67 21.32
CA GLU A 533 24.29 -35.94 21.45
C GLU A 533 22.78 -35.78 21.55
N LYS A 534 22.31 -34.81 22.34
CA LYS A 534 20.87 -34.49 22.50
C LYS A 534 20.19 -34.08 21.19
N TYR A 535 20.91 -33.38 20.31
CA TYR A 535 20.39 -32.86 19.04
C TYR A 535 21.01 -33.49 17.79
N ASN A 536 21.65 -34.66 17.91
CA ASN A 536 22.41 -35.32 16.84
C ASN A 536 21.56 -35.67 15.59
N ASN A 537 20.25 -35.79 15.73
CA ASN A 537 19.31 -36.01 14.62
C ASN A 537 19.07 -34.75 13.76
N PHE A 538 19.63 -33.61 14.10
CA PHE A 538 19.33 -32.31 13.48
C PHE A 538 20.53 -31.62 12.81
N ARG A 539 21.60 -32.33 12.47
CA ARG A 539 22.80 -31.81 11.78
C ARG A 539 23.48 -30.60 12.45
N CYS A 540 23.24 -30.34 13.71
CA CYS A 540 23.90 -29.26 14.44
C CYS A 540 25.27 -29.74 14.95
N ARG A 541 26.30 -28.99 14.59
CA ARG A 541 27.66 -29.17 15.08
C ARG A 541 28.04 -28.03 16.00
N TYR A 542 28.11 -28.31 17.28
CA TYR A 542 28.72 -27.40 18.24
C TYR A 542 30.23 -27.59 18.23
N ARG A 543 31.01 -26.53 18.14
CA ARG A 543 32.44 -26.60 18.33
C ARG A 543 32.85 -25.61 19.40
N PHE A 544 33.59 -26.13 20.39
CA PHE A 544 34.29 -25.33 21.38
C PHE A 544 35.70 -25.06 20.86
N LYS A 545 36.08 -23.81 20.69
CA LYS A 545 37.45 -23.44 20.30
C LYS A 545 37.99 -22.44 21.30
N LEU A 546 39.09 -22.82 21.93
CA LEU A 546 39.87 -21.91 22.74
C LEU A 546 40.78 -21.07 21.86
N ARG A 547 40.88 -19.82 22.17
CA ARG A 547 41.89 -18.94 21.65
C ARG A 547 43.23 -19.30 22.31
N ASN A 548 44.27 -19.52 21.53
CA ASN A 548 45.61 -19.66 22.10
C ASN A 548 45.98 -18.36 22.81
N CYS A 549 46.48 -18.48 24.06
CA CYS A 549 46.96 -17.34 24.86
C CYS A 549 48.02 -16.56 24.10
N THR A 550 47.79 -15.26 23.90
CA THR A 550 48.83 -14.36 23.44
C THR A 550 49.35 -13.52 24.60
N LYS A 551 50.65 -13.59 24.85
CA LYS A 551 51.33 -12.77 25.84
C LYS A 551 51.21 -11.30 25.45
N THR A 552 50.37 -10.52 26.13
CA THR A 552 50.36 -9.07 25.93
C THR A 552 51.46 -8.46 26.80
N ASN A 553 52.48 -7.91 26.10
CA ASN A 553 53.52 -7.11 26.74
C ASN A 553 52.89 -5.79 27.27
N ARG A 554 52.27 -5.82 28.41
CA ARG A 554 52.01 -4.63 29.20
C ARG A 554 52.76 -4.76 30.54
N ASN A 555 53.41 -3.67 30.93
CA ASN A 555 54.35 -3.53 32.03
C ASN A 555 53.91 -4.01 33.45
N ASN A 556 52.86 -4.81 33.59
CA ASN A 556 52.32 -5.27 34.87
C ASN A 556 52.31 -6.80 35.04
N GLY A 557 52.96 -7.57 34.18
CA GLY A 557 53.16 -9.03 34.42
C GLY A 557 51.90 -9.88 34.46
N THR A 558 50.76 -9.39 33.91
CA THR A 558 49.49 -10.17 33.82
C THR A 558 49.33 -10.74 32.41
N TYR A 559 48.96 -12.01 32.31
CA TYR A 559 48.62 -12.68 31.05
C TYR A 559 47.12 -12.50 30.78
N THR A 560 46.79 -12.03 29.60
CA THR A 560 45.43 -12.12 29.06
C THR A 560 45.34 -13.37 28.20
N LYS A 561 44.44 -14.24 28.53
CA LYS A 561 44.17 -15.50 27.82
C LYS A 561 43.17 -15.33 26.71
#